data_5ba2a2863928d3b4cffeb657b98408f0
#
_entry.id   5ba2a2863928d3b4cffeb657b98408f0
#
_cell.length_a   1.000
_cell.length_b   1.000
_cell.length_c   1.000
_cell.angle_alpha   90.00
_cell.angle_beta   90.00
_cell.angle_gamma   90.00
#
_symmetry.space_group_name_H-M   'P 1'
#
loop_
_entity.id
_entity.type
_entity.pdbx_description
1 polymer ?
#
loop_
_entity_poly.entity_id
_entity_poly.type
_entity_poly.pdbx_seq_one_letter_code
_entity_poly.pdbx_strand_id
1 'polypeptide(L)'
;GMTPATADNYRAKKAEAEQVSRDAQKVIENDDATSGEIAQAIAKVNEATVALKQAKHDLIPDKTLLNNAKNNLETSINQVPETKNMTSDSVENYRNKLSQAKDTLANAQKVIDNPTSTVDEIHKTIENVKRAKDELEQAKHDLILDYDAVIKKIKQQTDLTESQKDKLIEKTKASTTSDELENIKHNTNLLNDAMKQLKENIAEKDKVKASINYTDGDKDKKDTYDDALKEAEKLINDAKNPIIDPSVINQLKDKIIDAKNNLNGAEKLQNARNNVKHILENLEHLNNAQKDAFNNMVDNENSRDNLDIIINKAKEVDKAMKHLIDEIADNLDIKHSVNYSEASPDKKSAYDELIKKAEDLINKGIGTNASLEEINKLIQDIKKAKYDLDGKHQVELAKQKALVELENEVNRLKDEIDSNPNLSKEDKEKLKSKLERLLENAKGQINNATTITDINKIKDNLNRNGYVCPMR
;
A
#
# COMPACT_ATOMS: atom_id res chain seq x y z
N GLY A 1 70.36 -10.39 44.12
CA GLY A 1 71.40 -10.83 43.46
C GLY A 1 71.58 -12.25 42.92
N MET A 2 72.10 -13.12 43.66
CA MET A 2 72.41 -14.51 43.26
C MET A 2 71.36 -15.46 43.84
N THR A 3 71.18 -16.64 43.25
CA THR A 3 70.26 -17.65 43.82
C THR A 3 70.72 -17.99 45.25
N PRO A 4 69.78 -18.24 46.19
CA PRO A 4 70.12 -18.54 47.59
C PRO A 4 71.08 -19.71 47.72
N ALA A 5 70.88 -20.79 46.96
CA ALA A 5 71.72 -21.97 47.03
C ALA A 5 73.17 -21.70 46.63
N THR A 6 73.38 -20.97 45.51
CA THR A 6 74.78 -20.66 45.07
C THR A 6 75.39 -19.57 45.90
N ALA A 7 74.65 -18.60 46.42
CA ALA A 7 75.12 -17.59 47.33
C ALA A 7 75.56 -18.19 48.67
N ASP A 8 74.76 -19.12 49.20
CA ASP A 8 75.08 -19.82 50.45
C ASP A 8 76.32 -20.69 50.27
N ASN A 9 76.44 -21.41 49.16
CA ASN A 9 77.67 -22.21 48.88
C ASN A 9 78.93 -21.32 48.81
N TYR A 10 78.77 -20.16 48.09
CA TYR A 10 79.90 -19.20 48.02
C TYR A 10 80.27 -18.66 49.36
N ARG A 11 79.33 -18.27 50.22
CA ARG A 11 79.59 -17.78 51.60
C ARG A 11 80.23 -18.84 52.42
N ALA A 12 79.79 -20.10 52.34
CA ALA A 12 80.41 -21.23 53.06
C ALA A 12 81.83 -21.44 52.61
N LYS A 13 82.09 -21.47 51.31
CA LYS A 13 83.49 -21.63 50.80
C LYS A 13 84.36 -20.43 51.12
N LYS A 14 83.84 -19.23 51.14
CA LYS A 14 84.50 -18.01 51.57
C LYS A 14 84.92 -18.12 53.06
N ALA A 15 83.99 -18.52 53.91
CA ALA A 15 84.31 -18.73 55.38
C ALA A 15 85.33 -19.80 55.58
N GLU A 16 85.25 -20.93 54.84
CA GLU A 16 86.30 -21.99 54.89
C GLU A 16 87.62 -21.46 54.44
N ALA A 17 87.68 -20.69 53.33
CA ALA A 17 88.95 -20.12 52.85
C ALA A 17 89.53 -19.11 53.82
N GLU A 18 88.69 -18.28 54.43
CA GLU A 18 89.14 -17.35 55.46
C GLU A 18 89.77 -18.09 56.69
N GLN A 19 89.13 -19.20 57.12
CA GLN A 19 89.61 -20.01 58.20
C GLN A 19 90.94 -20.68 57.82
N VAL A 20 91.07 -21.26 56.63
CA VAL A 20 92.27 -21.86 56.11
C VAL A 20 93.38 -20.81 56.01
N SER A 21 93.06 -19.58 55.58
CA SER A 21 94.03 -18.47 55.58
C SER A 21 94.54 -18.14 56.98
N ARG A 22 93.66 -18.08 57.96
CA ARG A 22 94.05 -17.86 59.37
C ARG A 22 94.88 -18.98 59.86
N ASP A 23 94.56 -20.24 59.59
CA ASP A 23 95.33 -21.42 60.04
C ASP A 23 96.72 -21.44 59.33
N ALA A 24 96.77 -21.08 58.06
CA ALA A 24 98.07 -20.98 57.34
C ALA A 24 98.92 -19.87 57.91
N GLN A 25 98.31 -18.72 58.30
CA GLN A 25 99.04 -17.64 58.95
C GLN A 25 99.69 -18.09 60.25
N LYS A 26 99.00 -18.90 61.02
CA LYS A 26 99.58 -19.51 62.27
C LYS A 26 100.74 -20.39 61.96
N VAL A 27 100.73 -21.17 60.89
CA VAL A 27 101.83 -22.00 60.46
C VAL A 27 103.00 -21.13 60.02
N ILE A 28 102.77 -20.03 59.29
CA ILE A 28 103.80 -19.09 58.87
C ILE A 28 104.45 -18.41 60.05
N GLU A 29 103.70 -18.09 61.08
CA GLU A 29 104.18 -17.42 62.29
C GLU A 29 104.82 -18.37 63.28
N ASN A 30 104.73 -19.67 63.12
CA ASN A 30 105.36 -20.69 63.98
C ASN A 30 106.71 -21.05 63.45
N ASP A 31 107.76 -20.60 64.16
CA ASP A 31 109.15 -20.86 63.84
C ASP A 31 109.58 -22.36 63.96
N ASP A 32 108.77 -23.14 64.69
CA ASP A 32 108.91 -24.55 64.83
C ASP A 32 108.20 -25.44 63.90
N ALA A 33 107.47 -24.83 62.89
CA ALA A 33 106.68 -25.56 61.90
C ALA A 33 107.54 -26.51 61.07
N THR A 34 107.08 -27.74 60.90
CA THR A 34 107.77 -28.75 60.09
C THR A 34 107.46 -28.54 58.59
N SER A 35 108.38 -29.06 57.72
CA SER A 35 108.14 -28.99 56.29
C SER A 35 106.87 -29.72 55.86
N GLY A 36 106.51 -30.77 56.58
CA GLY A 36 105.26 -31.46 56.38
C GLY A 36 104.04 -30.62 56.76
N GLU A 37 104.09 -29.86 57.88
CA GLU A 37 103.04 -28.93 58.30
C GLU A 37 102.88 -27.77 57.32
N ILE A 38 104.06 -27.25 56.84
CA ILE A 38 104.08 -26.21 55.82
C ILE A 38 103.45 -26.71 54.52
N ALA A 39 103.86 -27.93 54.07
CA ALA A 39 103.31 -28.53 52.85
C ALA A 39 101.77 -28.76 52.93
N GLN A 40 101.31 -29.22 54.12
CA GLN A 40 99.90 -29.38 54.39
C GLN A 40 99.14 -28.04 54.37
N ALA A 41 99.73 -27.01 54.94
CA ALA A 41 99.13 -25.67 54.92
C ALA A 41 99.02 -25.12 53.50
N ILE A 42 100.07 -25.28 52.69
CA ILE A 42 100.07 -24.89 51.27
C ILE A 42 98.98 -25.66 50.49
N ALA A 43 98.90 -26.96 50.68
CA ALA A 43 97.93 -27.80 50.06
C ALA A 43 96.47 -27.37 50.41
N LYS A 44 96.22 -27.09 51.69
CA LYS A 44 94.93 -26.61 52.15
C LYS A 44 94.53 -25.24 51.57
N VAL A 45 95.50 -24.32 51.49
CA VAL A 45 95.32 -23.00 50.90
C VAL A 45 94.99 -23.14 49.42
N ASN A 46 95.73 -23.98 48.69
CA ASN A 46 95.48 -24.22 47.29
C ASN A 46 94.10 -24.83 47.05
N GLU A 47 93.73 -25.83 47.83
CA GLU A 47 92.45 -26.49 47.80
C GLU A 47 91.27 -25.50 48.06
N ALA A 48 91.42 -24.71 49.14
CA ALA A 48 90.41 -23.71 49.51
C ALA A 48 90.31 -22.61 48.44
N THR A 49 91.41 -22.21 47.81
CA THR A 49 91.42 -21.22 46.73
C THR A 49 90.69 -21.73 45.51
N VAL A 50 90.96 -22.99 45.12
CA VAL A 50 90.22 -23.61 43.98
C VAL A 50 88.73 -23.73 44.27
N ALA A 51 88.39 -24.19 45.48
CA ALA A 51 86.99 -24.33 45.88
C ALA A 51 86.27 -23.00 45.90
N LEU A 52 86.93 -21.93 46.40
CA LEU A 52 86.30 -20.58 46.41
C LEU A 52 86.12 -20.01 44.99
N LYS A 53 87.18 -20.20 44.16
CA LYS A 53 87.04 -19.79 42.72
C LYS A 53 85.92 -20.51 42.04
N GLN A 54 85.74 -21.80 42.26
CA GLN A 54 84.67 -22.59 41.69
C GLN A 54 83.33 -22.13 42.24
N ALA A 55 83.19 -21.91 43.54
CA ALA A 55 81.93 -21.40 44.12
C ALA A 55 81.57 -20.01 43.58
N LYS A 56 82.56 -19.18 43.31
CA LYS A 56 82.39 -17.88 42.69
C LYS A 56 81.91 -18.01 41.22
N HIS A 57 82.52 -18.97 40.53
CA HIS A 57 82.10 -19.27 39.12
C HIS A 57 80.70 -19.84 39.07
N ASP A 58 80.27 -20.60 40.05
CA ASP A 58 78.99 -21.26 40.14
C ASP A 58 77.85 -20.32 40.57
N LEU A 59 78.19 -19.08 40.93
CA LEU A 59 77.13 -18.09 41.25
C LEU A 59 76.17 -17.87 40.07
N ILE A 60 74.91 -18.07 40.34
CA ILE A 60 73.85 -17.89 39.33
C ILE A 60 73.01 -16.70 39.75
N PRO A 61 72.83 -15.71 38.88
CA PRO A 61 71.92 -14.61 39.11
C PRO A 61 70.46 -15.08 39.33
N ASP A 62 69.88 -14.56 40.39
CA ASP A 62 68.47 -14.90 40.70
C ASP A 62 67.48 -14.12 39.81
N LYS A 63 66.71 -14.86 39.04
CA LYS A 63 65.77 -14.34 38.12
C LYS A 63 64.31 -14.38 38.64
N THR A 64 64.11 -14.75 39.91
CA THR A 64 62.75 -14.90 40.48
C THR A 64 61.93 -13.61 40.40
N LEU A 65 62.52 -12.47 40.79
CA LEU A 65 61.85 -11.17 40.73
C LEU A 65 61.57 -10.72 39.31
N LEU A 66 62.49 -11.07 38.37
CA LEU A 66 62.24 -10.77 36.95
C LEU A 66 61.08 -11.61 36.40
N ASN A 67 61.00 -12.89 36.72
CA ASN A 67 59.87 -13.75 36.34
C ASN A 67 58.59 -13.21 36.94
N ASN A 68 58.56 -12.78 38.17
CA ASN A 68 57.36 -12.19 38.79
C ASN A 68 56.94 -10.89 38.08
N ALA A 69 57.88 -10.00 37.79
CA ALA A 69 57.65 -8.77 37.11
C ALA A 69 57.11 -9.03 35.66
N LYS A 70 57.74 -9.97 34.95
CA LYS A 70 57.31 -10.42 33.63
C LYS A 70 55.86 -10.93 33.68
N ASN A 71 55.51 -11.80 34.61
CA ASN A 71 54.21 -12.35 34.77
C ASN A 71 53.13 -11.25 35.04
N ASN A 72 53.49 -10.26 35.87
CA ASN A 72 52.65 -9.12 36.15
C ASN A 72 52.41 -8.25 34.90
N LEU A 73 53.46 -8.04 34.08
CA LEU A 73 53.33 -7.32 32.83
C LEU A 73 52.45 -8.10 31.84
N GLU A 74 52.66 -9.40 31.72
CA GLU A 74 51.86 -10.28 30.87
C GLU A 74 50.39 -10.24 31.27
N THR A 75 50.08 -10.28 32.55
CA THR A 75 48.69 -10.12 33.05
C THR A 75 48.10 -8.77 32.64
N SER A 76 48.90 -7.70 32.79
CA SER A 76 48.45 -6.35 32.38
C SER A 76 48.19 -6.27 30.88
N ILE A 77 49.02 -6.89 30.04
CA ILE A 77 48.84 -6.95 28.60
C ILE A 77 47.55 -7.69 28.24
N ASN A 78 47.28 -8.81 28.91
CA ASN A 78 46.14 -9.67 28.63
C ASN A 78 44.81 -9.10 29.15
N GLN A 79 44.85 -8.18 30.10
CA GLN A 79 43.65 -7.40 30.54
C GLN A 79 43.38 -6.25 29.58
N VAL A 80 42.70 -6.56 28.48
CA VAL A 80 42.40 -5.61 27.42
C VAL A 80 41.25 -4.69 27.85
N PRO A 81 41.44 -3.37 27.88
CA PRO A 81 40.37 -2.43 28.19
C PRO A 81 39.40 -2.27 27.02
N GLU A 82 38.19 -1.80 27.31
CA GLU A 82 37.27 -1.37 26.29
C GLU A 82 37.79 -0.10 25.62
N THR A 83 37.93 -0.14 24.28
CA THR A 83 38.38 1.01 23.49
C THR A 83 37.28 1.62 22.61
N LYS A 84 36.15 0.95 22.52
CA LYS A 84 35.01 1.43 21.75
C LYS A 84 34.47 2.73 22.34
N ASN A 85 34.13 3.68 21.47
CA ASN A 85 33.67 5.01 21.87
C ASN A 85 34.66 5.84 22.71
N MET A 86 35.94 5.50 22.63
CA MET A 86 37.01 6.30 23.18
C MET A 86 37.62 7.20 22.10
N THR A 87 38.26 8.30 22.50
CA THR A 87 38.91 9.22 21.55
C THR A 87 40.05 8.50 20.83
N SER A 88 40.25 8.82 19.56
CA SER A 88 41.31 8.23 18.74
C SER A 88 42.68 8.42 19.34
N ASP A 89 42.96 9.60 19.88
CA ASP A 89 44.28 9.92 20.51
C ASP A 89 44.54 9.08 21.75
N SER A 90 43.54 8.89 22.61
CA SER A 90 43.68 8.08 23.81
C SER A 90 43.87 6.59 23.46
N VAL A 91 43.15 6.10 22.46
CA VAL A 91 43.31 4.71 21.98
C VAL A 91 44.66 4.49 21.32
N GLU A 92 45.15 5.44 20.52
CA GLU A 92 46.46 5.37 19.89
C GLU A 92 47.57 5.34 20.93
N ASN A 93 47.51 6.19 21.97
CA ASN A 93 48.43 6.16 23.07
C ASN A 93 48.44 4.80 23.77
N TYR A 94 47.27 4.25 24.08
CA TYR A 94 47.16 2.91 24.65
C TYR A 94 47.81 1.84 23.75
N ARG A 95 47.51 1.85 22.44
CA ARG A 95 48.08 0.90 21.47
C ARG A 95 49.59 1.00 21.38
N ASN A 96 50.15 2.21 21.43
CA ASN A 96 51.57 2.46 21.42
C ASN A 96 52.24 1.91 22.68
N LYS A 97 51.66 2.16 23.86
CA LYS A 97 52.17 1.61 25.13
C LYS A 97 52.02 0.10 25.20
N LEU A 98 50.96 -0.47 24.64
CA LEU A 98 50.77 -1.91 24.51
C LEU A 98 51.86 -2.53 23.63
N SER A 99 52.19 -1.94 22.51
CA SER A 99 53.25 -2.40 21.61
C SER A 99 54.59 -2.37 22.32
N GLN A 100 54.91 -1.27 23.00
CA GLN A 100 56.15 -1.13 23.82
C GLN A 100 56.19 -2.16 24.94
N ALA A 101 55.08 -2.42 25.60
CA ALA A 101 54.96 -3.41 26.65
C ALA A 101 55.24 -4.83 26.13
N LYS A 102 54.71 -5.16 24.95
CA LYS A 102 54.95 -6.45 24.29
C LYS A 102 56.43 -6.62 23.91
N ASP A 103 57.08 -5.56 23.42
CA ASP A 103 58.51 -5.58 23.11
C ASP A 103 59.36 -5.75 24.40
N THR A 104 58.98 -5.05 25.45
CA THR A 104 59.61 -5.18 26.77
C THR A 104 59.42 -6.58 27.33
N LEU A 105 58.27 -7.19 27.20
CA LEU A 105 58.02 -8.57 27.62
C LEU A 105 58.90 -9.56 26.87
N ALA A 106 59.00 -9.41 25.54
CA ALA A 106 59.88 -10.26 24.71
C ALA A 106 61.32 -10.11 25.12
N ASN A 107 61.78 -8.89 25.42
CA ASN A 107 63.14 -8.61 25.89
C ASN A 107 63.40 -9.23 27.27
N ALA A 108 62.43 -9.14 28.17
CA ALA A 108 62.50 -9.78 29.48
C ALA A 108 62.68 -11.31 29.39
N GLN A 109 61.89 -11.90 28.45
CA GLN A 109 62.02 -13.35 28.22
C GLN A 109 63.37 -13.74 27.69
N LYS A 110 63.98 -12.92 26.80
CA LYS A 110 65.39 -13.16 26.35
C LYS A 110 66.38 -13.12 27.47
N VAL A 111 66.27 -12.17 28.44
CA VAL A 111 67.15 -12.08 29.61
C VAL A 111 66.94 -13.27 30.53
N ILE A 112 65.72 -13.72 30.73
CA ILE A 112 65.37 -14.90 31.51
C ILE A 112 66.01 -16.15 30.91
N ASP A 113 65.94 -16.32 29.60
CA ASP A 113 66.39 -17.50 28.86
C ASP A 113 67.92 -17.50 28.67
N ASN A 114 68.59 -16.36 28.83
CA ASN A 114 70.01 -16.22 28.64
C ASN A 114 70.77 -16.67 29.93
N PRO A 115 71.48 -17.77 29.88
CA PRO A 115 72.21 -18.27 31.04
C PRO A 115 73.38 -17.36 31.49
N THR A 116 73.79 -16.41 30.63
CA THR A 116 74.90 -15.50 30.92
C THR A 116 74.47 -14.11 31.35
N SER A 117 73.19 -13.90 31.59
CA SER A 117 72.64 -12.62 32.05
C SER A 117 73.29 -12.22 33.39
N THR A 118 73.67 -10.95 33.43
CA THR A 118 74.34 -10.41 34.68
C THR A 118 73.22 -9.89 35.62
N VAL A 119 73.61 -9.73 36.90
CA VAL A 119 72.75 -9.14 37.95
C VAL A 119 72.27 -7.74 37.49
N ASP A 120 73.19 -6.94 36.95
CA ASP A 120 72.81 -5.57 36.46
C ASP A 120 71.84 -5.61 35.32
N GLU A 121 72.04 -6.53 34.35
CA GLU A 121 71.07 -6.73 33.26
C GLU A 121 69.68 -7.12 33.77
N ILE A 122 69.66 -8.04 34.75
CA ILE A 122 68.42 -8.48 35.37
C ILE A 122 67.70 -7.30 36.07
N HIS A 123 68.47 -6.51 36.86
CA HIS A 123 67.91 -5.34 37.56
C HIS A 123 67.41 -4.30 36.62
N LYS A 124 68.14 -3.98 35.56
CA LYS A 124 67.68 -3.05 34.51
C LYS A 124 66.39 -3.56 33.81
N THR A 125 66.36 -4.85 33.56
CA THR A 125 65.17 -5.47 32.89
C THR A 125 63.95 -5.42 33.81
N ILE A 126 64.13 -5.66 35.12
CA ILE A 126 63.03 -5.53 36.10
C ILE A 126 62.52 -4.10 36.11
N GLU A 127 63.38 -3.09 36.12
CA GLU A 127 62.96 -1.68 36.06
C GLU A 127 62.19 -1.35 34.77
N ASN A 128 62.68 -1.83 33.63
CA ASN A 128 62.03 -1.63 32.32
C ASN A 128 60.67 -2.29 32.29
N VAL A 129 60.56 -3.51 32.82
CA VAL A 129 59.27 -4.25 32.86
C VAL A 129 58.25 -3.51 33.75
N LYS A 130 58.69 -3.07 34.95
CA LYS A 130 57.86 -2.31 35.89
C LYS A 130 57.40 -0.99 35.26
N ARG A 131 58.30 -0.27 34.59
CA ARG A 131 58.00 0.98 33.91
C ARG A 131 56.99 0.73 32.75
N ALA A 132 57.22 -0.29 31.94
CA ALA A 132 56.32 -0.65 30.86
C ALA A 132 54.91 -0.98 31.36
N LYS A 133 54.81 -1.71 32.48
CA LYS A 133 53.52 -1.99 33.13
C LYS A 133 52.85 -0.72 33.60
N ASP A 134 53.56 0.16 34.29
CA ASP A 134 53.00 1.41 34.82
C ASP A 134 52.55 2.32 33.70
N GLU A 135 53.32 2.44 32.62
CA GLU A 135 52.94 3.23 31.44
C GLU A 135 51.75 2.64 30.73
N LEU A 136 51.64 1.30 30.63
CA LEU A 136 50.50 0.63 30.05
C LEU A 136 49.22 0.85 30.88
N GLU A 137 49.30 0.68 32.20
CA GLU A 137 48.20 0.91 33.12
C GLU A 137 47.75 2.38 33.08
N GLN A 138 48.72 3.31 33.03
CA GLN A 138 48.39 4.74 32.89
C GLN A 138 47.67 5.03 31.55
N ALA A 139 48.15 4.43 30.46
CA ALA A 139 47.48 4.59 29.16
C ALA A 139 46.05 4.01 29.14
N LYS A 140 45.81 2.92 29.86
CA LYS A 140 44.45 2.39 30.07
C LYS A 140 43.59 3.36 30.87
N HIS A 141 44.14 3.95 31.93
CA HIS A 141 43.45 4.94 32.76
C HIS A 141 43.18 6.23 31.99
N ASP A 142 44.04 6.58 31.04
CA ASP A 142 43.92 7.80 30.23
C ASP A 142 42.97 7.63 29.03
N LEU A 143 42.35 6.48 28.85
CA LEU A 143 41.30 6.32 27.85
C LEU A 143 40.13 7.27 28.15
N ILE A 144 39.75 8.05 27.16
CA ILE A 144 38.75 9.11 27.29
C ILE A 144 37.57 8.83 26.38
N LEU A 145 36.33 8.89 26.90
CA LEU A 145 35.12 8.78 26.14
C LEU A 145 35.04 9.86 25.07
N ASP A 146 34.68 9.48 23.85
CA ASP A 146 34.56 10.38 22.70
C ASP A 146 33.15 10.97 22.63
N TYR A 147 32.88 11.94 23.49
CA TYR A 147 31.62 12.67 23.47
C TYR A 147 31.42 13.44 22.16
N ASP A 148 32.48 14.04 21.62
CA ASP A 148 32.42 14.89 20.44
C ASP A 148 31.95 14.11 19.21
N ALA A 149 32.41 12.88 19.03
CA ALA A 149 31.98 12.02 17.94
C ALA A 149 30.46 11.72 18.01
N VAL A 150 29.98 11.41 19.22
CA VAL A 150 28.55 11.13 19.45
C VAL A 150 27.71 12.38 19.24
N ILE A 151 28.16 13.52 19.78
CA ILE A 151 27.50 14.83 19.62
C ILE A 151 27.41 15.21 18.14
N LYS A 152 28.50 15.04 17.39
CA LYS A 152 28.53 15.29 15.96
C LYS A 152 27.48 14.43 15.23
N LYS A 153 27.40 13.16 15.56
CA LYS A 153 26.41 12.24 14.99
C LYS A 153 24.97 12.70 15.30
N ILE A 154 24.72 13.12 16.55
CA ILE A 154 23.41 13.66 16.95
C ILE A 154 23.06 14.91 16.13
N LYS A 155 23.99 15.85 15.99
CA LYS A 155 23.79 17.11 15.24
C LYS A 155 23.56 16.87 13.75
N GLN A 156 24.10 15.81 13.19
CA GLN A 156 23.95 15.44 11.77
C GLN A 156 22.59 14.80 11.44
N GLN A 157 21.78 14.44 12.44
CA GLN A 157 20.48 13.84 12.20
C GLN A 157 19.52 14.87 11.61
N THR A 158 18.86 14.50 10.50
CA THR A 158 18.02 15.44 9.73
C THR A 158 16.58 15.50 10.21
N ASP A 159 16.11 14.48 10.91
CA ASP A 159 14.69 14.36 11.28
C ASP A 159 14.40 14.66 12.74
N LEU A 160 15.44 14.81 13.57
CA LEU A 160 15.29 15.18 14.96
C LEU A 160 15.02 16.68 15.12
N THR A 161 14.21 17.03 16.10
CA THR A 161 14.04 18.42 16.51
C THR A 161 15.27 18.90 17.27
N GLU A 162 15.49 20.21 17.31
CA GLU A 162 16.60 20.79 18.10
C GLU A 162 16.51 20.41 19.59
N SER A 163 15.29 20.37 20.14
CA SER A 163 15.07 19.95 21.53
C SER A 163 15.46 18.50 21.78
N GLN A 164 15.16 17.60 20.84
CA GLN A 164 15.56 16.19 20.91
C GLN A 164 17.09 16.07 20.85
N LYS A 165 17.74 16.81 19.96
CA LYS A 165 19.19 16.86 19.85
C LYS A 165 19.85 17.35 21.15
N ASP A 166 19.33 18.45 21.70
CA ASP A 166 19.83 19.03 22.95
C ASP A 166 19.72 18.03 24.11
N LYS A 167 18.61 17.32 24.21
CA LYS A 167 18.39 16.30 25.24
C LYS A 167 19.35 15.12 25.10
N LEU A 168 19.57 14.66 23.86
CA LEU A 168 20.53 13.58 23.57
C LEU A 168 21.96 14.02 23.85
N ILE A 169 22.33 15.27 23.56
CA ILE A 169 23.64 15.84 23.86
C ILE A 169 23.83 15.93 25.37
N GLU A 170 22.84 16.37 26.11
CA GLU A 170 22.85 16.39 27.57
C GLU A 170 23.12 14.98 28.14
N LYS A 171 22.40 13.98 27.65
CA LYS A 171 22.63 12.57 28.05
C LYS A 171 24.02 12.09 27.68
N THR A 172 24.53 12.49 26.53
CA THR A 172 25.90 12.14 26.08
C THR A 172 26.94 12.66 27.06
N LYS A 173 26.83 13.93 27.43
CA LYS A 173 27.77 14.57 28.38
C LYS A 173 27.69 14.00 29.80
N ALA A 174 26.55 13.43 30.17
CA ALA A 174 26.35 12.78 31.46
C ALA A 174 26.81 11.30 31.47
N SER A 175 27.14 10.74 30.32
CA SER A 175 27.58 9.34 30.21
C SER A 175 28.95 9.15 30.82
N THR A 176 29.11 8.01 31.49
CA THR A 176 30.36 7.65 32.17
C THR A 176 30.99 6.37 31.64
N THR A 177 30.30 5.64 30.78
CA THR A 177 30.75 4.36 30.22
C THR A 177 30.63 4.33 28.70
N SER A 178 31.43 3.49 28.06
CA SER A 178 31.34 3.22 26.62
C SER A 178 29.98 2.67 26.21
N ASP A 179 29.42 1.77 27.04
CA ASP A 179 28.11 1.17 26.76
C ASP A 179 27.00 2.22 26.78
N GLU A 180 27.04 3.19 27.67
CA GLU A 180 26.07 4.30 27.67
C GLU A 180 26.14 5.12 26.37
N LEU A 181 27.37 5.41 25.89
CA LEU A 181 27.56 6.11 24.61
C LEU A 181 27.08 5.28 23.45
N GLU A 182 27.33 3.97 23.44
CA GLU A 182 26.83 3.08 22.37
C GLU A 182 25.31 3.03 22.33
N ASN A 183 24.69 2.96 23.50
CA ASN A 183 23.23 3.00 23.62
C ASN A 183 22.65 4.32 23.09
N ILE A 184 23.30 5.44 23.37
CA ILE A 184 22.87 6.75 22.85
C ILE A 184 23.00 6.78 21.33
N LYS A 185 24.09 6.30 20.77
CA LYS A 185 24.30 6.21 19.30
C LYS A 185 23.20 5.38 18.64
N HIS A 186 22.91 4.21 19.17
CA HIS A 186 21.87 3.32 18.68
C HIS A 186 20.49 3.94 18.79
N ASN A 187 20.19 4.50 19.96
CA ASN A 187 18.92 5.17 20.21
C ASN A 187 18.71 6.39 19.29
N THR A 188 19.77 7.14 19.02
CA THR A 188 19.75 8.28 18.09
C THR A 188 19.32 7.84 16.69
N ASN A 189 19.89 6.75 16.19
CA ASN A 189 19.50 6.19 14.89
C ASN A 189 18.02 5.76 14.88
N LEU A 190 17.59 5.02 15.89
CA LEU A 190 16.22 4.56 16.01
C LEU A 190 15.23 5.73 16.12
N LEU A 191 15.59 6.74 16.91
CA LEU A 191 14.76 7.92 17.09
C LEU A 191 14.64 8.71 15.79
N ASN A 192 15.75 8.90 15.06
CA ASN A 192 15.72 9.58 13.78
C ASN A 192 14.84 8.86 12.75
N ASP A 193 14.95 7.54 12.67
CA ASP A 193 14.11 6.72 11.79
C ASP A 193 12.63 6.82 12.18
N ALA A 194 12.34 6.73 13.48
CA ALA A 194 10.99 6.87 13.99
C ALA A 194 10.40 8.25 13.68
N MET A 195 11.18 9.32 13.88
CA MET A 195 10.77 10.69 13.57
C MET A 195 10.54 10.91 12.07
N LYS A 196 11.40 10.35 11.23
CA LYS A 196 11.23 10.39 9.77
C LYS A 196 9.91 9.77 9.36
N GLN A 197 9.61 8.57 9.85
CA GLN A 197 8.35 7.88 9.54
C GLN A 197 7.13 8.62 10.08
N LEU A 198 7.21 9.17 11.29
CA LEU A 198 6.14 9.97 11.86
C LEU A 198 5.86 11.21 11.01
N LYS A 199 6.91 11.96 10.65
CA LYS A 199 6.80 13.16 9.81
C LYS A 199 6.20 12.83 8.43
N GLU A 200 6.59 11.71 7.82
CA GLU A 200 6.03 11.23 6.55
C GLU A 200 4.53 10.98 6.67
N ASN A 201 4.08 10.35 7.75
CA ASN A 201 2.66 10.10 8.00
C ASN A 201 1.87 11.37 8.31
N ILE A 202 2.48 12.35 8.98
CA ILE A 202 1.87 13.67 9.19
C ILE A 202 1.78 14.44 7.87
N ALA A 203 2.80 14.36 7.03
CA ALA A 203 2.84 15.05 5.74
C ALA A 203 1.76 14.57 4.76
N GLU A 204 1.25 13.36 4.93
CA GLU A 204 0.15 12.82 4.13
C GLU A 204 -1.23 13.42 4.46
N LYS A 205 -1.34 14.23 5.52
CA LYS A 205 -2.65 14.67 6.03
C LYS A 205 -3.55 15.35 5.00
N ASP A 206 -3.00 16.21 4.16
CA ASP A 206 -3.79 16.92 3.15
C ASP A 206 -4.30 15.95 2.07
N LYS A 207 -3.46 15.00 1.66
CA LYS A 207 -3.83 13.95 0.71
C LYS A 207 -4.91 13.05 1.29
N VAL A 208 -4.76 12.63 2.55
CA VAL A 208 -5.76 11.79 3.23
C VAL A 208 -7.08 12.53 3.38
N LYS A 209 -7.06 13.79 3.81
CA LYS A 209 -8.26 14.60 3.99
C LYS A 209 -8.99 14.92 2.68
N ALA A 210 -8.27 14.90 1.55
CA ALA A 210 -8.86 15.06 0.22
C ALA A 210 -9.41 13.73 -0.34
N SER A 211 -9.09 12.61 0.27
CA SER A 211 -9.55 11.29 -0.20
C SER A 211 -11.01 11.04 0.15
N ILE A 212 -11.67 10.22 -0.67
CA ILE A 212 -13.04 9.76 -0.42
C ILE A 212 -13.13 9.06 0.94
N ASN A 213 -12.08 8.33 1.29
CA ASN A 213 -12.02 7.58 2.54
C ASN A 213 -12.21 8.47 3.76
N TYR A 214 -11.68 9.70 3.71
CA TYR A 214 -11.89 10.71 4.74
C TYR A 214 -13.16 11.53 4.50
N THR A 215 -13.33 12.11 3.31
CA THR A 215 -14.43 13.06 3.03
C THR A 215 -15.82 12.44 3.22
N ASP A 216 -15.98 11.17 2.89
CA ASP A 216 -17.23 10.41 3.06
C ASP A 216 -17.19 9.46 4.28
N GLY A 217 -16.16 9.54 5.09
CA GLY A 217 -16.01 8.73 6.29
C GLY A 217 -16.95 9.15 7.42
N ASP A 218 -17.16 8.22 8.36
CA ASP A 218 -17.93 8.50 9.57
C ASP A 218 -17.20 9.56 10.42
N LYS A 219 -17.99 10.43 11.04
CA LYS A 219 -17.44 11.57 11.82
C LYS A 219 -16.50 11.12 12.93
N ASP A 220 -16.84 10.08 13.67
CA ASP A 220 -16.01 9.53 14.74
C ASP A 220 -14.66 9.04 14.24
N LYS A 221 -14.62 8.43 13.06
CA LYS A 221 -13.40 7.94 12.43
C LYS A 221 -12.54 9.08 11.91
N LYS A 222 -13.15 10.12 11.35
CA LYS A 222 -12.47 11.36 10.93
C LYS A 222 -11.86 12.06 12.14
N ASP A 223 -12.63 12.19 13.22
CA ASP A 223 -12.19 12.83 14.45
C ASP A 223 -11.02 12.07 15.08
N THR A 224 -11.05 10.74 15.07
CA THR A 224 -9.96 9.89 15.57
C THR A 224 -8.66 10.13 14.79
N TYR A 225 -8.74 10.24 13.47
CA TYR A 225 -7.58 10.57 12.63
C TYR A 225 -7.06 11.99 12.92
N ASP A 226 -7.96 12.98 12.97
CA ASP A 226 -7.60 14.35 13.26
C ASP A 226 -6.96 14.50 14.64
N ASP A 227 -7.49 13.82 15.66
CA ASP A 227 -6.96 13.83 17.02
C ASP A 227 -5.57 13.18 17.10
N ALA A 228 -5.37 12.07 16.39
CA ALA A 228 -4.07 11.40 16.33
C ALA A 228 -3.00 12.31 15.71
N LEU A 229 -3.34 13.06 14.65
CA LEU A 229 -2.44 14.06 14.04
C LEU A 229 -2.11 15.20 15.01
N LYS A 230 -3.12 15.76 15.66
CA LYS A 230 -2.95 16.86 16.62
C LYS A 230 -2.09 16.44 17.81
N GLU A 231 -2.33 15.26 18.36
CA GLU A 231 -1.53 14.71 19.45
C GLU A 231 -0.06 14.57 19.05
N ALA A 232 0.20 13.98 17.88
CA ALA A 232 1.56 13.80 17.38
C ALA A 232 2.26 15.16 17.14
N GLU A 233 1.61 16.10 16.47
CA GLU A 233 2.15 17.44 16.21
C GLU A 233 2.44 18.19 17.52
N LYS A 234 1.55 18.10 18.48
CA LYS A 234 1.73 18.72 19.79
C LYS A 234 2.93 18.15 20.53
N LEU A 235 3.05 16.82 20.58
CA LEU A 235 4.11 16.16 21.35
C LEU A 235 5.48 16.32 20.70
N ILE A 236 5.60 16.24 19.38
CA ILE A 236 6.91 16.44 18.72
C ILE A 236 7.37 17.89 18.71
N ASN A 237 6.47 18.86 18.87
CA ASN A 237 6.78 20.28 18.92
C ASN A 237 6.93 20.82 20.35
N ASP A 238 6.80 19.97 21.37
CA ASP A 238 7.00 20.37 22.75
C ASP A 238 8.49 20.48 23.07
N ALA A 239 9.03 21.70 22.94
CA ALA A 239 10.44 21.98 23.18
C ALA A 239 10.85 21.80 24.65
N LYS A 240 9.92 21.90 25.59
CA LYS A 240 10.20 21.75 27.03
C LYS A 240 10.34 20.31 27.46
N ASN A 241 9.61 19.41 26.79
CA ASN A 241 9.56 17.98 27.10
C ASN A 241 9.84 17.16 25.82
N PRO A 242 11.06 17.21 25.30
CA PRO A 242 11.39 16.47 24.07
C PRO A 242 11.29 14.97 24.29
N ILE A 243 10.67 14.28 23.35
CA ILE A 243 10.55 12.83 23.36
C ILE A 243 11.77 12.23 22.68
N ILE A 244 12.54 11.46 23.44
CA ILE A 244 13.75 10.79 22.91
C ILE A 244 13.63 9.25 22.92
N ASP A 245 12.50 8.72 23.34
CA ASP A 245 12.20 7.30 23.26
C ASP A 245 11.59 6.96 21.89
N PRO A 246 12.29 6.18 21.05
CA PRO A 246 11.78 5.79 19.74
C PRO A 246 10.43 5.06 19.80
N SER A 247 10.17 4.30 20.86
CA SER A 247 8.95 3.54 21.01
C SER A 247 7.72 4.45 21.16
N VAL A 248 7.86 5.57 21.85
CA VAL A 248 6.80 6.57 22.01
C VAL A 248 6.48 7.22 20.67
N ILE A 249 7.50 7.58 19.90
CA ILE A 249 7.33 8.14 18.55
C ILE A 249 6.65 7.13 17.63
N ASN A 250 7.06 5.88 17.67
CA ASN A 250 6.43 4.80 16.89
C ASN A 250 4.96 4.57 17.28
N GLN A 251 4.62 4.70 18.55
CA GLN A 251 3.22 4.62 19.00
C GLN A 251 2.37 5.75 18.42
N LEU A 252 2.91 6.97 18.35
CA LEU A 252 2.23 8.11 17.72
C LEU A 252 2.01 7.87 16.23
N LYS A 253 3.02 7.35 15.56
CA LYS A 253 2.92 6.97 14.14
C LYS A 253 1.85 5.89 13.94
N ASP A 254 1.88 4.83 14.74
CA ASP A 254 0.94 3.71 14.63
C ASP A 254 -0.51 4.17 14.87
N LYS A 255 -0.73 5.09 15.80
CA LYS A 255 -2.04 5.70 16.03
C LYS A 255 -2.57 6.40 14.78
N ILE A 256 -1.71 7.15 14.10
CA ILE A 256 -2.08 7.84 12.85
C ILE A 256 -2.40 6.84 11.75
N ILE A 257 -1.55 5.82 11.58
CA ILE A 257 -1.74 4.76 10.57
C ILE A 257 -3.03 4.00 10.83
N ASP A 258 -3.28 3.58 12.06
CA ASP A 258 -4.49 2.84 12.43
C ASP A 258 -5.74 3.69 12.20
N ALA A 259 -5.71 4.94 12.60
CA ALA A 259 -6.84 5.86 12.38
C ALA A 259 -7.08 6.11 10.89
N LYS A 260 -6.03 6.25 10.08
CA LYS A 260 -6.11 6.35 8.63
C LYS A 260 -6.74 5.09 8.02
N ASN A 261 -6.27 3.92 8.43
CA ASN A 261 -6.76 2.63 7.93
C ASN A 261 -8.20 2.34 8.35
N ASN A 262 -8.66 2.93 9.44
CA ASN A 262 -10.05 2.80 9.92
C ASN A 262 -11.02 3.77 9.24
N LEU A 263 -10.54 4.73 8.46
CA LEU A 263 -11.41 5.58 7.65
C LEU A 263 -12.23 4.71 6.71
N ASN A 264 -13.51 4.97 6.60
CA ASN A 264 -14.45 4.07 5.95
C ASN A 264 -15.26 4.68 4.79
N GLY A 265 -14.87 5.86 4.33
CA GLY A 265 -15.61 6.53 3.26
C GLY A 265 -15.63 5.74 1.97
N ALA A 266 -14.52 5.12 1.59
CA ALA A 266 -14.44 4.30 0.40
C ALA A 266 -15.31 3.04 0.51
N GLU A 267 -15.35 2.41 1.69
CA GLU A 267 -16.22 1.27 1.96
C GLU A 267 -17.69 1.66 1.89
N LYS A 268 -18.07 2.78 2.50
CA LYS A 268 -19.43 3.31 2.44
C LYS A 268 -19.87 3.61 1.02
N LEU A 269 -19.00 4.21 0.23
CA LEU A 269 -19.25 4.47 -1.18
C LEU A 269 -19.44 3.17 -1.97
N GLN A 270 -18.57 2.19 -1.75
CA GLN A 270 -18.69 0.89 -2.44
C GLN A 270 -19.98 0.16 -2.05
N ASN A 271 -20.34 0.19 -0.77
CA ASN A 271 -21.61 -0.37 -0.31
C ASN A 271 -22.82 0.35 -0.96
N ALA A 272 -22.75 1.67 -1.06
CA ALA A 272 -23.79 2.45 -1.74
C ALA A 272 -23.86 2.10 -3.24
N ARG A 273 -22.73 1.94 -3.91
CA ARG A 273 -22.69 1.48 -5.31
C ARG A 273 -23.32 0.10 -5.46
N ASN A 274 -22.98 -0.83 -4.59
CA ASN A 274 -23.53 -2.19 -4.63
C ASN A 274 -25.05 -2.18 -4.42
N ASN A 275 -25.56 -1.36 -3.50
CA ASN A 275 -27.01 -1.19 -3.29
C ASN A 275 -27.69 -0.63 -4.52
N VAL A 276 -27.12 0.39 -5.15
CA VAL A 276 -27.67 0.99 -6.38
C VAL A 276 -27.67 -0.02 -7.51
N LYS A 277 -26.59 -0.79 -7.69
CA LYS A 277 -26.51 -1.85 -8.71
C LYS A 277 -27.58 -2.92 -8.47
N HIS A 278 -27.82 -3.30 -7.23
CA HIS A 278 -28.87 -4.25 -6.88
C HIS A 278 -30.26 -3.70 -7.26
N ILE A 279 -30.53 -2.43 -6.99
CA ILE A 279 -31.78 -1.77 -7.40
C ILE A 279 -31.89 -1.75 -8.93
N LEU A 280 -30.80 -1.42 -9.65
CA LEU A 280 -30.77 -1.41 -11.10
C LEU A 280 -31.09 -2.78 -11.70
N GLU A 281 -30.56 -3.86 -11.12
CA GLU A 281 -30.88 -5.24 -11.56
C GLU A 281 -32.37 -5.55 -11.44
N ASN A 282 -33.04 -4.99 -10.45
CA ASN A 282 -34.46 -5.20 -10.19
C ASN A 282 -35.38 -4.26 -10.98
N LEU A 283 -34.84 -3.32 -11.75
CA LEU A 283 -35.64 -2.51 -12.69
C LEU A 283 -35.96 -3.32 -13.94
N GLU A 284 -37.14 -3.89 -13.96
CA GLU A 284 -37.54 -4.92 -14.92
C GLU A 284 -37.76 -4.40 -16.37
N HIS A 285 -37.98 -3.10 -16.55
CA HIS A 285 -38.35 -2.52 -17.83
C HIS A 285 -37.19 -1.95 -18.63
N LEU A 286 -36.05 -1.73 -18.00
CA LEU A 286 -34.82 -1.29 -18.70
C LEU A 286 -34.29 -2.40 -19.63
N ASN A 287 -33.81 -2.02 -20.80
CA ASN A 287 -33.04 -2.92 -21.64
C ASN A 287 -31.57 -3.02 -21.14
N ASN A 288 -30.79 -3.96 -21.73
CA ASN A 288 -29.42 -4.19 -21.29
C ASN A 288 -28.51 -2.97 -21.52
N ALA A 289 -28.66 -2.27 -22.62
CA ALA A 289 -27.86 -1.07 -22.91
C ALA A 289 -28.12 0.05 -21.89
N GLN A 290 -29.34 0.22 -21.46
CA GLN A 290 -29.71 1.19 -20.43
C GLN A 290 -29.15 0.78 -19.08
N LYS A 291 -29.28 -0.48 -18.69
CA LYS A 291 -28.68 -1.01 -17.45
C LYS A 291 -27.16 -0.86 -17.43
N ASP A 292 -26.49 -1.20 -18.52
CA ASP A 292 -25.04 -1.09 -18.63
C ASP A 292 -24.57 0.36 -18.50
N ALA A 293 -25.30 1.29 -19.14
CA ALA A 293 -24.98 2.71 -19.06
C ALA A 293 -25.14 3.24 -17.62
N PHE A 294 -26.20 2.87 -16.91
CA PHE A 294 -26.37 3.25 -15.51
C PHE A 294 -25.34 2.59 -14.59
N ASN A 295 -24.99 1.33 -14.83
CA ASN A 295 -23.93 0.66 -14.08
C ASN A 295 -22.57 1.35 -14.26
N ASN A 296 -22.26 1.79 -15.48
CA ASN A 296 -21.03 2.55 -15.74
C ASN A 296 -21.04 3.90 -15.01
N MET A 297 -22.17 4.58 -14.97
CA MET A 297 -22.31 5.83 -14.21
C MET A 297 -22.10 5.60 -12.72
N VAL A 298 -22.62 4.50 -12.18
CA VAL A 298 -22.43 4.12 -10.76
C VAL A 298 -20.97 3.82 -10.47
N ASP A 299 -20.29 3.09 -11.34
CA ASP A 299 -18.87 2.73 -11.17
C ASP A 299 -17.96 3.96 -11.18
N ASN A 300 -18.30 4.99 -11.94
CA ASN A 300 -17.52 6.21 -12.08
C ASN A 300 -17.92 7.32 -11.10
N GLU A 301 -18.96 7.12 -10.31
CA GLU A 301 -19.45 8.13 -9.38
C GLU A 301 -18.75 8.01 -8.03
N ASN A 302 -18.22 9.12 -7.54
CA ASN A 302 -17.48 9.21 -6.30
C ASN A 302 -18.23 9.91 -5.16
N SER A 303 -19.47 10.31 -5.39
CA SER A 303 -20.34 10.92 -4.40
C SER A 303 -21.57 10.05 -4.13
N ARG A 304 -21.85 9.73 -2.87
CA ARG A 304 -23.05 8.99 -2.50
C ARG A 304 -24.35 9.75 -2.83
N ASP A 305 -24.33 11.08 -2.70
CA ASP A 305 -25.49 11.91 -3.06
C ASP A 305 -25.80 11.82 -4.56
N ASN A 306 -24.75 11.77 -5.40
CA ASN A 306 -24.93 11.61 -6.84
C ASN A 306 -25.38 10.21 -7.22
N LEU A 307 -25.07 9.19 -6.42
CA LEU A 307 -25.63 7.84 -6.63
C LEU A 307 -27.16 7.84 -6.48
N ASP A 308 -27.71 8.59 -5.54
CA ASP A 308 -29.16 8.75 -5.39
C ASP A 308 -29.78 9.42 -6.61
N ILE A 309 -29.11 10.41 -7.20
CA ILE A 309 -29.54 11.07 -8.44
C ILE A 309 -29.55 10.06 -9.60
N ILE A 310 -28.52 9.24 -9.71
CA ILE A 310 -28.41 8.21 -10.76
C ILE A 310 -29.56 7.20 -10.64
N ILE A 311 -29.81 6.70 -9.43
CA ILE A 311 -30.88 5.71 -9.24
C ILE A 311 -32.27 6.29 -9.50
N ASN A 312 -32.52 7.53 -9.11
CA ASN A 312 -33.78 8.21 -9.38
C ASN A 312 -33.99 8.38 -10.87
N LYS A 313 -32.95 8.76 -11.61
CA LYS A 313 -33.00 8.86 -13.07
C LYS A 313 -33.26 7.51 -13.73
N ALA A 314 -32.61 6.45 -13.23
CA ALA A 314 -32.86 5.09 -13.72
C ALA A 314 -34.29 4.64 -13.48
N LYS A 315 -34.86 4.94 -12.31
CA LYS A 315 -36.28 4.66 -12.01
C LYS A 315 -37.24 5.42 -12.94
N GLU A 316 -36.93 6.67 -13.26
CA GLU A 316 -37.72 7.46 -14.22
C GLU A 316 -37.66 6.85 -15.61
N VAL A 317 -36.52 6.42 -16.08
CA VAL A 317 -36.35 5.75 -17.37
C VAL A 317 -37.08 4.41 -17.38
N ASP A 318 -36.96 3.63 -16.31
CA ASP A 318 -37.69 2.37 -16.16
C ASP A 318 -39.23 2.59 -16.27
N LYS A 319 -39.72 3.60 -15.57
CA LYS A 319 -41.14 3.98 -15.61
C LYS A 319 -41.56 4.38 -17.01
N ALA A 320 -40.74 5.14 -17.71
CA ALA A 320 -41.02 5.53 -19.10
C ALA A 320 -41.01 4.30 -20.03
N MET A 321 -40.10 3.37 -19.83
CA MET A 321 -40.09 2.10 -20.59
C MET A 321 -41.34 1.27 -20.32
N LYS A 322 -41.82 1.23 -19.07
CA LYS A 322 -43.07 0.59 -18.73
C LYS A 322 -44.25 1.25 -19.46
N HIS A 323 -44.29 2.58 -19.47
CA HIS A 323 -45.32 3.32 -20.22
C HIS A 323 -45.27 3.02 -21.72
N LEU A 324 -44.07 2.86 -22.29
CA LEU A 324 -43.89 2.46 -23.68
C LEU A 324 -44.45 1.05 -23.93
N ILE A 325 -44.15 0.10 -23.07
CA ILE A 325 -44.64 -1.28 -23.11
C ILE A 325 -46.17 -1.25 -23.04
N ASP A 326 -46.73 -0.49 -22.11
CA ASP A 326 -48.20 -0.34 -21.97
C ASP A 326 -48.83 0.29 -23.20
N GLU A 327 -48.18 1.28 -23.82
CA GLU A 327 -48.68 1.96 -25.02
C GLU A 327 -48.79 1.04 -26.23
N ILE A 328 -47.89 0.07 -26.36
CA ILE A 328 -47.90 -0.88 -27.48
C ILE A 328 -48.63 -2.18 -27.17
N ALA A 329 -49.13 -2.35 -25.94
CA ALA A 329 -49.76 -3.59 -25.50
C ALA A 329 -51.04 -3.90 -26.32
N ASP A 330 -51.70 -2.89 -26.83
CA ASP A 330 -52.92 -3.00 -27.63
C ASP A 330 -52.65 -3.18 -29.13
N ASN A 331 -51.40 -3.37 -29.54
CA ASN A 331 -51.01 -3.44 -30.94
C ASN A 331 -51.78 -4.49 -31.74
N LEU A 332 -51.99 -5.69 -31.19
CA LEU A 332 -52.76 -6.74 -31.87
C LEU A 332 -54.23 -6.34 -32.06
N ASP A 333 -54.83 -5.74 -31.05
CA ASP A 333 -56.23 -5.28 -31.13
C ASP A 333 -56.35 -4.15 -32.16
N ILE A 334 -55.41 -3.22 -32.20
CA ILE A 334 -55.38 -2.13 -33.18
C ILE A 334 -55.26 -2.70 -34.62
N LYS A 335 -54.36 -3.64 -34.83
CA LYS A 335 -54.13 -4.25 -36.15
C LYS A 335 -55.37 -5.02 -36.67
N HIS A 336 -56.19 -5.52 -35.78
CA HIS A 336 -57.49 -6.17 -36.16
C HIS A 336 -58.60 -5.20 -36.26
N SER A 337 -58.45 -3.92 -35.95
CA SER A 337 -59.47 -2.91 -36.04
C SER A 337 -59.68 -2.45 -37.47
N VAL A 338 -60.87 -2.04 -37.79
CA VAL A 338 -61.20 -1.39 -39.07
C VAL A 338 -60.37 -0.13 -39.26
N ASN A 339 -60.16 0.60 -38.18
CA ASN A 339 -59.45 1.87 -38.29
C ASN A 339 -57.97 1.68 -38.72
N TYR A 340 -57.38 0.53 -38.45
CA TYR A 340 -56.05 0.16 -38.96
C TYR A 340 -56.15 -0.55 -40.32
N SER A 341 -56.98 -1.60 -40.41
CA SER A 341 -56.97 -2.50 -41.55
C SER A 341 -57.39 -1.74 -42.85
N GLU A 342 -58.26 -0.78 -42.74
CA GLU A 342 -58.75 0.05 -43.90
C GLU A 342 -58.06 1.41 -43.96
N ALA A 343 -57.06 1.68 -43.14
CA ALA A 343 -56.34 2.94 -43.16
C ALA A 343 -55.55 3.15 -44.47
N SER A 344 -55.32 4.42 -44.79
CA SER A 344 -54.40 4.75 -45.89
C SER A 344 -52.97 4.19 -45.64
N PRO A 345 -52.28 3.76 -46.72
CA PRO A 345 -50.97 3.09 -46.58
C PRO A 345 -49.94 3.88 -45.81
N ASP A 346 -49.88 5.22 -45.96
CA ASP A 346 -48.96 6.10 -45.23
C ASP A 346 -49.26 6.12 -43.74
N LYS A 347 -50.50 6.07 -43.33
CA LYS A 347 -50.93 6.04 -41.92
C LYS A 347 -50.59 4.70 -41.27
N LYS A 348 -50.83 3.58 -41.98
CA LYS A 348 -50.44 2.24 -41.55
C LYS A 348 -48.96 2.13 -41.38
N SER A 349 -48.16 2.56 -42.36
CA SER A 349 -46.73 2.52 -42.33
C SER A 349 -46.16 3.35 -41.18
N ALA A 350 -46.69 4.55 -40.95
CA ALA A 350 -46.25 5.39 -39.83
C ALA A 350 -46.47 4.72 -38.49
N TYR A 351 -47.62 4.11 -38.29
CA TYR A 351 -47.89 3.34 -37.06
C TYR A 351 -46.98 2.12 -36.94
N ASP A 352 -46.88 1.32 -38.01
CA ASP A 352 -46.06 0.07 -37.99
C ASP A 352 -44.60 0.35 -37.73
N GLU A 353 -44.04 1.40 -38.31
CA GLU A 353 -42.64 1.80 -38.09
C GLU A 353 -42.37 2.19 -36.65
N LEU A 354 -43.30 2.94 -36.03
CA LEU A 354 -43.18 3.34 -34.63
C LEU A 354 -43.33 2.17 -33.68
N ILE A 355 -44.23 1.22 -33.97
CA ILE A 355 -44.40 0.01 -33.19
C ILE A 355 -43.12 -0.86 -33.26
N LYS A 356 -42.53 -1.02 -34.46
CA LYS A 356 -41.28 -1.75 -34.61
C LYS A 356 -40.16 -1.08 -33.82
N LYS A 357 -40.07 0.23 -33.90
CA LYS A 357 -39.08 1.00 -33.14
C LYS A 357 -39.24 0.79 -31.63
N ALA A 358 -40.47 0.77 -31.15
CA ALA A 358 -40.77 0.51 -29.74
C ALA A 358 -40.43 -0.94 -29.33
N GLU A 359 -40.83 -1.92 -30.15
CA GLU A 359 -40.52 -3.32 -29.92
C GLU A 359 -39.01 -3.58 -29.86
N ASP A 360 -38.25 -2.97 -30.77
CA ASP A 360 -36.78 -3.05 -30.76
C ASP A 360 -36.21 -2.41 -29.50
N LEU A 361 -36.73 -1.25 -29.08
CA LEU A 361 -36.22 -0.55 -27.87
C LEU A 361 -36.50 -1.33 -26.59
N ILE A 362 -37.68 -1.93 -26.45
CA ILE A 362 -38.00 -2.75 -25.25
C ILE A 362 -37.36 -4.11 -25.25
N ASN A 363 -36.83 -4.57 -26.37
CA ASN A 363 -36.07 -5.82 -26.43
C ASN A 363 -34.80 -5.69 -25.61
N LYS A 364 -34.63 -6.59 -24.64
CA LYS A 364 -33.51 -6.53 -23.69
C LYS A 364 -32.15 -6.56 -24.38
N GLY A 365 -31.99 -7.39 -25.42
CA GLY A 365 -30.69 -7.63 -26.06
C GLY A 365 -30.32 -6.62 -27.15
N ILE A 366 -31.31 -6.03 -27.85
CA ILE A 366 -31.08 -5.15 -29.01
C ILE A 366 -31.44 -3.69 -28.77
N GLY A 367 -32.19 -3.39 -27.72
CA GLY A 367 -32.59 -2.02 -27.39
C GLY A 367 -31.38 -1.14 -27.14
N THR A 368 -31.44 0.10 -27.59
CA THR A 368 -30.43 1.13 -27.40
C THR A 368 -30.53 1.78 -26.02
N ASN A 369 -29.49 2.53 -25.61
CA ASN A 369 -29.55 3.36 -24.42
C ASN A 369 -30.34 4.66 -24.71
N ALA A 370 -31.67 4.53 -24.87
CA ALA A 370 -32.54 5.67 -25.10
C ALA A 370 -32.68 6.51 -23.83
N SER A 371 -32.67 7.82 -24.00
CA SER A 371 -32.93 8.79 -22.93
C SER A 371 -34.43 8.87 -22.58
N LEU A 372 -34.70 9.45 -21.40
CA LEU A 372 -36.07 9.71 -20.95
C LEU A 372 -36.85 10.52 -22.01
N GLU A 373 -36.23 11.56 -22.57
CA GLU A 373 -36.87 12.41 -23.61
C GLU A 373 -37.17 11.61 -24.88
N GLU A 374 -36.22 10.77 -25.33
CA GLU A 374 -36.40 9.92 -26.52
C GLU A 374 -37.56 8.93 -26.33
N ILE A 375 -37.63 8.30 -25.15
CA ILE A 375 -38.72 7.36 -24.83
C ILE A 375 -40.05 8.07 -24.80
N ASN A 376 -40.16 9.21 -24.11
CA ASN A 376 -41.38 9.99 -24.01
C ASN A 376 -41.83 10.50 -25.38
N LYS A 377 -40.89 10.92 -26.23
CA LYS A 377 -41.19 11.32 -27.60
C LYS A 377 -41.76 10.15 -28.40
N LEU A 378 -41.19 8.98 -28.31
CA LEU A 378 -41.66 7.78 -28.98
C LEU A 378 -43.09 7.42 -28.53
N ILE A 379 -43.37 7.51 -27.23
CA ILE A 379 -44.73 7.30 -26.69
C ILE A 379 -45.74 8.29 -27.32
N GLN A 380 -45.38 9.57 -27.35
CA GLN A 380 -46.25 10.59 -27.94
C GLN A 380 -46.43 10.39 -29.44
N ASP A 381 -45.38 10.03 -30.15
CA ASP A 381 -45.44 9.74 -31.60
C ASP A 381 -46.38 8.52 -31.88
N ILE A 382 -46.31 7.49 -31.04
CA ILE A 382 -47.20 6.32 -31.14
C ILE A 382 -48.64 6.71 -30.87
N LYS A 383 -48.91 7.48 -29.81
CA LYS A 383 -50.26 7.99 -29.51
C LYS A 383 -50.81 8.77 -30.67
N LYS A 384 -49.99 9.65 -31.26
CA LYS A 384 -50.41 10.44 -32.45
C LYS A 384 -50.67 9.53 -33.64
N ALA A 385 -49.82 8.55 -33.92
CA ALA A 385 -50.02 7.63 -35.04
C ALA A 385 -51.28 6.78 -34.87
N LYS A 386 -51.62 6.36 -33.66
CA LYS A 386 -52.88 5.69 -33.34
C LYS A 386 -54.08 6.60 -33.64
N TYR A 387 -53.99 7.85 -33.19
CA TYR A 387 -55.07 8.84 -33.45
C TYR A 387 -55.20 9.15 -34.92
N ASP A 388 -54.13 9.18 -35.68
CA ASP A 388 -54.09 9.50 -37.09
C ASP A 388 -54.57 8.35 -38.02
N LEU A 389 -54.76 7.14 -37.50
CA LEU A 389 -55.29 6.03 -38.24
C LEU A 389 -56.68 6.42 -38.75
N ASP A 390 -56.91 6.26 -40.03
CA ASP A 390 -58.07 6.81 -40.73
C ASP A 390 -58.96 5.77 -41.43
N GLY A 391 -58.80 4.47 -41.04
CA GLY A 391 -59.56 3.40 -41.74
C GLY A 391 -61.06 3.56 -41.68
N LYS A 392 -61.64 3.95 -40.56
CA LYS A 392 -63.08 4.23 -40.43
C LYS A 392 -63.49 5.36 -41.35
N HIS A 393 -62.69 6.42 -41.45
CA HIS A 393 -62.91 7.52 -42.33
C HIS A 393 -62.86 7.08 -43.82
N GLN A 394 -61.83 6.28 -44.15
CA GLN A 394 -61.72 5.75 -45.54
C GLN A 394 -62.86 4.85 -45.89
N VAL A 395 -63.41 4.07 -44.98
CA VAL A 395 -64.62 3.27 -45.20
C VAL A 395 -65.80 4.17 -45.45
N GLU A 396 -66.01 5.22 -44.66
CA GLU A 396 -67.12 6.19 -44.88
C GLU A 396 -67.00 6.91 -46.22
N LEU A 397 -65.82 7.34 -46.62
CA LEU A 397 -65.54 7.93 -47.91
C LEU A 397 -65.87 6.94 -49.04
N ALA A 398 -65.46 5.69 -48.90
CA ALA A 398 -65.75 4.64 -49.86
C ALA A 398 -67.27 4.36 -49.97
N LYS A 399 -67.97 4.36 -48.83
CA LYS A 399 -69.49 4.27 -48.84
C LYS A 399 -70.09 5.39 -49.56
N GLN A 400 -69.73 6.64 -49.26
CA GLN A 400 -70.28 7.82 -49.92
C GLN A 400 -70.03 7.79 -51.44
N LYS A 401 -68.76 7.47 -51.80
CA LYS A 401 -68.44 7.35 -53.25
C LYS A 401 -69.22 6.24 -53.94
N ALA A 402 -69.32 5.07 -53.30
CA ALA A 402 -70.06 3.93 -53.83
C ALA A 402 -71.53 4.26 -53.98
N LEU A 403 -72.17 4.92 -53.01
CA LEU A 403 -73.54 5.33 -53.04
C LEU A 403 -73.79 6.30 -54.19
N VAL A 404 -72.94 7.30 -54.40
CA VAL A 404 -73.05 8.25 -55.52
C VAL A 404 -72.88 7.53 -56.85
N GLU A 405 -71.84 6.65 -56.96
CA GLU A 405 -71.66 5.88 -58.21
C GLU A 405 -72.84 4.98 -58.52
N LEU A 406 -73.40 4.30 -57.53
CA LEU A 406 -74.56 3.45 -57.71
C LEU A 406 -75.84 4.25 -58.11
N GLU A 407 -76.09 5.36 -57.46
CA GLU A 407 -77.21 6.26 -57.82
C GLU A 407 -77.09 6.78 -59.27
N ASN A 408 -75.85 7.19 -59.64
CA ASN A 408 -75.58 7.64 -60.99
C ASN A 408 -75.83 6.52 -62.05
N GLU A 409 -75.32 5.30 -61.68
CA GLU A 409 -75.52 4.14 -62.60
C GLU A 409 -76.99 3.74 -62.72
N VAL A 410 -77.74 3.74 -61.62
CA VAL A 410 -79.17 3.46 -61.62
C VAL A 410 -79.90 4.50 -62.41
N ASN A 411 -79.58 5.80 -62.24
CA ASN A 411 -80.18 6.87 -63.02
C ASN A 411 -79.89 6.72 -64.53
N ARG A 412 -78.64 6.38 -64.87
CA ARG A 412 -78.25 6.09 -66.25
C ARG A 412 -79.03 4.93 -66.84
N LEU A 413 -79.19 3.83 -66.07
CA LEU A 413 -80.00 2.68 -66.49
C LEU A 413 -81.48 3.02 -66.61
N LYS A 414 -82.03 3.83 -65.74
CA LYS A 414 -83.41 4.34 -65.84
C LYS A 414 -83.61 5.15 -67.12
N ASP A 415 -82.64 6.02 -67.46
CA ASP A 415 -82.72 6.79 -68.72
C ASP A 415 -82.65 5.88 -69.95
N GLU A 416 -81.77 4.84 -69.89
CA GLU A 416 -81.76 3.83 -70.98
C GLU A 416 -83.08 3.09 -71.11
N ILE A 417 -83.70 2.74 -69.98
CA ILE A 417 -85.07 2.10 -70.00
C ILE A 417 -86.10 3.03 -70.60
N ASP A 418 -86.12 4.30 -70.15
CA ASP A 418 -87.05 5.30 -70.65
C ASP A 418 -86.87 5.57 -72.16
N SER A 419 -85.69 5.48 -72.68
CA SER A 419 -85.35 5.73 -74.10
C SER A 419 -85.51 4.50 -74.98
N ASN A 420 -85.84 3.32 -74.47
CA ASN A 420 -85.94 2.07 -75.20
C ASN A 420 -87.35 2.01 -75.87
N PRO A 421 -87.41 2.08 -77.23
CA PRO A 421 -88.69 2.08 -77.95
C PRO A 421 -89.36 0.70 -77.96
N ASN A 422 -88.67 -0.38 -77.59
CA ASN A 422 -89.20 -1.75 -77.58
C ASN A 422 -89.88 -2.16 -76.26
N LEU A 423 -89.83 -1.28 -75.23
CA LEU A 423 -90.47 -1.55 -73.94
C LEU A 423 -91.77 -0.79 -73.80
N SER A 424 -92.82 -1.46 -73.25
CA SER A 424 -94.08 -0.84 -72.88
C SER A 424 -93.90 0.09 -71.68
N LYS A 425 -94.81 1.05 -71.49
CA LYS A 425 -94.77 1.95 -70.31
C LYS A 425 -94.79 1.15 -69.01
N GLU A 426 -95.63 0.06 -68.97
CA GLU A 426 -95.76 -0.82 -67.82
C GLU A 426 -94.47 -1.55 -67.53
N ASP A 427 -93.77 -2.11 -68.55
CA ASP A 427 -92.52 -2.78 -68.42
C ASP A 427 -91.42 -1.84 -67.97
N LYS A 428 -91.38 -0.62 -68.48
CA LYS A 428 -90.43 0.42 -67.99
C LYS A 428 -90.63 0.73 -66.54
N GLU A 429 -91.81 0.87 -66.02
CA GLU A 429 -92.15 1.11 -64.64
C GLU A 429 -91.72 -0.08 -63.76
N LYS A 430 -91.95 -1.33 -64.19
CA LYS A 430 -91.51 -2.54 -63.46
C LYS A 430 -90.02 -2.63 -63.37
N LEU A 431 -89.29 -2.36 -64.44
CA LEU A 431 -87.85 -2.41 -64.48
C LEU A 431 -87.25 -1.30 -63.62
N LYS A 432 -87.77 -0.09 -63.71
CA LYS A 432 -87.32 1.02 -62.86
C LYS A 432 -87.55 0.72 -61.38
N SER A 433 -88.69 0.14 -61.01
CA SER A 433 -89.03 -0.28 -59.65
C SER A 433 -88.07 -1.37 -59.13
N LYS A 434 -87.76 -2.29 -60.04
CA LYS A 434 -86.75 -3.35 -59.69
C LYS A 434 -85.40 -2.75 -59.42
N LEU A 435 -84.93 -1.79 -60.25
CA LEU A 435 -83.68 -1.08 -60.03
C LEU A 435 -83.67 -0.30 -58.72
N GLU A 436 -84.80 0.39 -58.41
CA GLU A 436 -84.89 1.07 -57.11
C GLU A 436 -84.81 0.13 -55.94
N ARG A 437 -85.41 -1.05 -55.97
CA ARG A 437 -85.34 -2.06 -54.94
C ARG A 437 -83.92 -2.62 -54.79
N LEU A 438 -83.22 -2.86 -55.91
CA LEU A 438 -81.83 -3.29 -55.92
C LEU A 438 -80.93 -2.21 -55.33
N LEU A 439 -81.18 -0.93 -55.69
CA LEU A 439 -80.41 0.19 -55.13
C LEU A 439 -80.61 0.32 -53.62
N GLU A 440 -81.88 0.30 -53.15
CA GLU A 440 -82.14 0.39 -51.71
C GLU A 440 -81.52 -0.78 -50.91
N ASN A 441 -81.58 -2.00 -51.46
CA ASN A 441 -80.97 -3.14 -50.88
C ASN A 441 -79.45 -2.97 -50.83
N ALA A 442 -78.81 -2.52 -51.91
CA ALA A 442 -77.41 -2.24 -51.99
C ALA A 442 -76.95 -1.13 -51.03
N LYS A 443 -77.77 -0.03 -50.93
CA LYS A 443 -77.49 1.02 -49.95
C LYS A 443 -77.46 0.50 -48.50
N GLY A 444 -78.43 -0.36 -48.15
CA GLY A 444 -78.50 -1.00 -46.85
C GLY A 444 -77.24 -1.88 -46.60
N GLN A 445 -76.85 -2.66 -47.57
CA GLN A 445 -75.63 -3.50 -47.48
C GLN A 445 -74.39 -2.64 -47.39
N ILE A 446 -74.23 -1.58 -48.17
CA ILE A 446 -73.11 -0.66 -48.13
C ILE A 446 -73.03 0.02 -46.75
N ASN A 447 -74.19 0.52 -46.24
CA ASN A 447 -74.21 1.17 -44.92
C ASN A 447 -73.79 0.25 -43.80
N ASN A 448 -74.00 -1.05 -43.91
CA ASN A 448 -73.58 -2.07 -42.95
C ASN A 448 -72.23 -2.67 -43.22
N ALA A 449 -71.60 -2.37 -44.35
CA ALA A 449 -70.27 -2.88 -44.67
C ALA A 449 -69.18 -2.30 -43.74
N THR A 450 -68.19 -3.12 -43.39
CA THR A 450 -67.11 -2.75 -42.53
C THR A 450 -65.74 -2.65 -43.24
N THR A 451 -65.69 -3.12 -44.52
CA THR A 451 -64.44 -3.08 -45.31
C THR A 451 -64.72 -2.49 -46.69
N ILE A 452 -63.72 -1.86 -47.30
CA ILE A 452 -63.79 -1.29 -48.66
C ILE A 452 -63.93 -2.44 -49.66
N THR A 453 -63.34 -3.60 -49.43
CA THR A 453 -63.51 -4.78 -50.27
C THR A 453 -64.94 -5.21 -50.34
N ASP A 454 -65.65 -5.26 -49.21
CA ASP A 454 -67.10 -5.60 -49.18
C ASP A 454 -67.92 -4.57 -49.86
N ILE A 455 -67.65 -3.27 -49.73
CA ILE A 455 -68.30 -2.19 -50.42
C ILE A 455 -68.15 -2.38 -51.95
N ASN A 456 -66.96 -2.66 -52.43
CA ASN A 456 -66.68 -2.88 -53.83
C ASN A 456 -67.43 -4.11 -54.37
N LYS A 457 -67.46 -5.21 -53.57
CA LYS A 457 -68.29 -6.40 -53.97
C LYS A 457 -69.76 -6.08 -54.11
N ILE A 458 -70.30 -5.34 -53.17
CA ILE A 458 -71.74 -4.92 -53.21
C ILE A 458 -71.96 -4.08 -54.45
N LYS A 459 -71.10 -3.11 -54.70
CA LYS A 459 -71.19 -2.24 -55.89
C LYS A 459 -71.07 -3.06 -57.18
N ASP A 460 -70.13 -3.97 -57.28
CA ASP A 460 -69.93 -4.81 -58.46
C ASP A 460 -71.10 -5.77 -58.67
N ASN A 461 -71.67 -6.32 -57.63
CA ASN A 461 -72.83 -7.18 -57.69
C ASN A 461 -74.06 -6.42 -58.19
N LEU A 462 -74.30 -5.20 -57.76
CA LEU A 462 -75.35 -4.38 -58.25
C LEU A 462 -75.17 -4.01 -59.74
N ASN A 463 -73.99 -3.60 -60.14
CA ASN A 463 -73.66 -3.30 -61.53
C ASN A 463 -73.88 -4.53 -62.43
N ARG A 464 -73.49 -5.70 -61.99
CA ARG A 464 -73.68 -6.95 -62.71
C ARG A 464 -75.18 -7.27 -62.85
N ASN A 465 -75.95 -7.14 -61.79
CA ASN A 465 -77.37 -7.40 -61.79
C ASN A 465 -78.11 -6.32 -62.57
N GLY A 466 -77.70 -5.07 -62.57
CA GLY A 466 -78.22 -3.96 -63.32
C GLY A 466 -78.02 -4.15 -64.85
N TYR A 467 -76.89 -4.65 -65.30
CA TYR A 467 -76.64 -4.94 -66.70
C TYR A 467 -77.40 -6.17 -67.22
N VAL A 468 -77.67 -7.16 -66.36
CA VAL A 468 -78.43 -8.35 -66.74
C VAL A 468 -79.91 -8.08 -66.77
N CYS A 469 -80.42 -7.17 -65.92
CA CYS A 469 -81.85 -6.87 -65.79
C CYS A 469 -82.50 -6.28 -67.04
N PRO A 470 -81.85 -5.38 -67.82
CA PRO A 470 -82.46 -4.79 -69.03
C PRO A 470 -82.50 -5.72 -70.24
N MET A 471 -81.72 -6.81 -70.25
CA MET A 471 -81.61 -7.74 -71.35
C MET A 471 -82.51 -8.98 -71.26
N ARG A 472 -83.25 -9.16 -70.14
CA ARG A 472 -84.25 -10.18 -69.92
C ARG A 472 -85.61 -9.54 -69.89
#